data_1fef45aedd3a8dbb8947be2a9e821c79
#
_entry.id   1fef45aedd3a8dbb8947be2a9e821c79
#
_cell.length_a   1.000
_cell.length_b   1.000
_cell.length_c   1.000
_cell.angle_alpha   90.00
_cell.angle_beta   90.00
_cell.angle_gamma   90.00
#
_symmetry.space_group_name_H-M   'P 1'
#
loop_
_entity.id
_entity.type
_entity.pdbx_description
1 polymer ?
#
loop_
_entity_poly.entity_id
_entity_poly.type
_entity_poly.pdbx_seq_one_letter_code
_entity_poly.pdbx_strand_id
1 'polypeptide(L)'
;MFSTLRSRRIWTALFVMLILLSPYECCAKKKKMTPDESLQASVKREIILGNKIAEEISKNMKFNEDPIFTARVRGIFNRLTPWTSRPLPYAIRIVKEKSPNAFCVPGGNIYVTTGLLDFVRSDAELAFVIAHELAHADGKHVIVQMERNQKLSLAALAVAIASRGAGAAIMLSNVAAIAMANAYSRDLEQEADLKGADIAEKAGYDLVAGVTVMESLAEEELKQPWIDPGVYRDHPKISERIRYIAQVVEKKGYKLNRKHVLKLLIPSLTDENGLLIFKIDSTEIARARKTPETEKYFETAMQMARDNLQMETPAYDIRVGSGRGHLRGVYAGVKPLLLSAVPECSESLETLRQRFLTALNEARKKHPMANYSM
;
A
#
# COMPACT_ATOMS: atom_id res chain seq x y z
N MET A 1 39.24 -70.77 54.63
CA MET A 1 38.65 -69.49 55.09
C MET A 1 38.74 -68.51 53.90
N PHE A 2 38.17 -68.86 52.75
CA PHE A 2 38.09 -67.98 51.56
C PHE A 2 36.96 -68.52 50.64
N SER A 3 35.68 -68.20 50.90
CA SER A 3 34.62 -68.53 49.94
C SER A 3 33.30 -67.78 50.07
N THR A 4 33.25 -66.62 50.76
CA THR A 4 31.95 -65.92 50.96
C THR A 4 31.87 -64.46 50.45
N LEU A 5 32.87 -63.96 49.74
CA LEU A 5 32.94 -62.60 49.26
C LEU A 5 32.61 -62.39 47.75
N ARG A 6 32.44 -63.49 46.99
CA ARG A 6 32.20 -63.40 45.54
C ARG A 6 30.71 -63.35 45.12
N SER A 7 29.80 -63.73 46.00
CA SER A 7 28.35 -63.82 45.65
C SER A 7 27.60 -62.50 45.82
N ARG A 8 28.05 -61.60 46.72
CA ARG A 8 27.34 -60.33 46.94
C ARG A 8 27.56 -59.27 45.84
N ARG A 9 28.64 -59.31 45.11
CA ARG A 9 28.93 -58.35 43.99
C ARG A 9 28.19 -58.69 42.70
N ILE A 10 27.78 -59.91 42.49
CA ILE A 10 27.05 -60.34 41.30
C ILE A 10 25.56 -59.94 41.43
N TRP A 11 24.97 -59.97 42.60
CA TRP A 11 23.58 -59.58 42.83
C TRP A 11 23.36 -58.05 42.78
N THR A 12 24.29 -57.23 43.19
CA THR A 12 24.24 -55.76 43.06
C THR A 12 24.40 -55.30 41.61
N ALA A 13 25.24 -55.97 40.80
CA ALA A 13 25.36 -55.68 39.38
C ALA A 13 24.11 -56.05 38.58
N LEU A 14 23.45 -57.18 38.92
CA LEU A 14 22.19 -57.59 38.28
C LEU A 14 21.01 -56.70 38.68
N PHE A 15 20.97 -56.15 39.89
CA PHE A 15 19.91 -55.26 40.33
C PHE A 15 20.04 -53.87 39.74
N VAL A 16 21.27 -53.36 39.53
CA VAL A 16 21.51 -52.07 38.83
C VAL A 16 21.26 -52.21 37.31
N MET A 17 21.52 -53.38 36.71
CA MET A 17 21.23 -53.63 35.32
C MET A 17 19.73 -53.83 35.04
N LEU A 18 18.93 -54.31 36.02
CA LEU A 18 17.47 -54.43 35.87
C LEU A 18 16.75 -53.08 36.01
N ILE A 19 17.34 -52.10 36.71
CA ILE A 19 16.80 -50.75 36.80
C ILE A 19 17.09 -49.94 35.49
N LEU A 20 18.15 -50.30 34.75
CA LEU A 20 18.48 -49.66 33.46
C LEU A 20 17.71 -50.25 32.26
N LEU A 21 17.00 -51.39 32.46
CA LEU A 21 16.20 -52.04 31.41
C LEU A 21 14.67 -51.88 31.64
N SER A 22 14.24 -51.10 32.63
CA SER A 22 12.86 -50.61 32.62
C SER A 22 12.69 -49.66 31.47
N PRO A 23 11.86 -49.94 30.45
CA PRO A 23 11.42 -48.92 29.57
C PRO A 23 10.62 -47.96 30.41
N TYR A 24 11.25 -46.84 30.83
CA TYR A 24 10.49 -45.68 31.23
C TYR A 24 9.73 -45.23 29.97
N GLU A 25 8.60 -45.87 29.69
CA GLU A 25 7.52 -45.33 28.89
C GLU A 25 6.98 -44.10 29.59
N CYS A 26 7.80 -43.03 29.66
CA CYS A 26 7.28 -41.69 29.79
C CYS A 26 6.73 -41.32 28.41
N CYS A 27 5.83 -42.14 27.90
CA CYS A 27 4.95 -41.82 26.83
C CYS A 27 3.89 -40.87 27.41
N ALA A 28 4.30 -39.64 27.75
CA ALA A 28 3.37 -38.55 27.82
C ALA A 28 2.68 -38.50 26.46
N LYS A 29 1.51 -39.13 26.35
CA LYS A 29 0.61 -39.03 25.21
C LYS A 29 0.51 -37.53 24.90
N LYS A 30 1.26 -37.05 23.92
CA LYS A 30 1.07 -35.69 23.42
C LYS A 30 -0.40 -35.60 23.04
N LYS A 31 -1.18 -34.90 23.86
CA LYS A 31 -2.58 -34.64 23.58
C LYS A 31 -2.64 -34.10 22.17
N LYS A 32 -3.31 -34.81 21.26
CA LYS A 32 -3.53 -34.33 19.90
C LYS A 32 -4.30 -33.01 20.03
N MET A 33 -3.66 -31.92 19.71
CA MET A 33 -4.30 -30.61 19.71
C MET A 33 -5.42 -30.63 18.66
N THR A 34 -6.54 -30.00 19.00
CA THR A 34 -7.60 -29.75 18.03
C THR A 34 -7.08 -28.79 16.94
N PRO A 35 -7.70 -28.75 15.76
CA PRO A 35 -7.30 -27.82 14.70
C PRO A 35 -7.29 -26.36 15.19
N ASP A 36 -8.25 -25.97 16.03
CA ASP A 36 -8.33 -24.64 16.62
C ASP A 36 -7.20 -24.35 17.62
N GLU A 37 -6.90 -25.28 18.54
CA GLU A 37 -5.75 -25.17 19.46
C GLU A 37 -4.43 -25.07 18.69
N SER A 38 -4.28 -25.78 17.58
CA SER A 38 -3.09 -25.74 16.74
C SER A 38 -2.94 -24.39 16.02
N LEU A 39 -4.05 -23.82 15.54
CA LEU A 39 -4.09 -22.51 14.91
C LEU A 39 -3.74 -21.40 15.92
N GLN A 40 -4.33 -21.41 17.10
CA GLN A 40 -4.05 -20.45 18.18
C GLN A 40 -2.59 -20.53 18.62
N ALA A 41 -2.03 -21.74 18.76
CA ALA A 41 -0.60 -21.91 19.07
C ALA A 41 0.32 -21.40 17.95
N SER A 42 -0.08 -21.52 16.70
CA SER A 42 0.66 -20.97 15.55
C SER A 42 0.64 -19.44 15.58
N VAL A 43 -0.52 -18.83 15.78
CA VAL A 43 -0.68 -17.37 15.91
C VAL A 43 0.15 -16.83 17.09
N LYS A 44 0.12 -17.47 18.23
CA LYS A 44 0.92 -17.08 19.41
C LYS A 44 2.43 -17.11 19.12
N ARG A 45 2.92 -18.15 18.43
CA ARG A 45 4.33 -18.25 18.03
C ARG A 45 4.74 -17.14 17.07
N GLU A 46 3.87 -16.82 16.12
CA GLU A 46 4.08 -15.73 15.18
C GLU A 46 4.17 -14.37 15.88
N ILE A 47 3.27 -14.10 16.83
CA ILE A 47 3.30 -12.85 17.62
C ILE A 47 4.61 -12.75 18.43
N ILE A 48 5.04 -13.82 19.07
CA ILE A 48 6.30 -13.85 19.83
C ILE A 48 7.50 -13.57 18.90
N LEU A 49 7.51 -14.17 17.72
CA LEU A 49 8.55 -13.91 16.71
C LEU A 49 8.52 -12.44 16.28
N GLY A 50 7.33 -11.93 15.93
CA GLY A 50 7.15 -10.55 15.49
C GLY A 50 7.61 -9.52 16.52
N ASN A 51 7.30 -9.75 17.80
CA ASN A 51 7.76 -8.86 18.88
C ASN A 51 9.28 -8.83 18.99
N LYS A 52 9.97 -9.96 18.85
CA LYS A 52 11.45 -10.01 18.87
C LYS A 52 12.06 -9.28 17.68
N ILE A 53 11.45 -9.41 16.49
CA ILE A 53 11.89 -8.67 15.29
C ILE A 53 11.64 -7.18 15.48
N ALA A 54 10.49 -6.79 16.03
CA ALA A 54 10.15 -5.40 16.31
C ALA A 54 11.10 -4.76 17.33
N GLU A 55 11.55 -5.52 18.34
CA GLU A 55 12.61 -5.09 19.29
C GLU A 55 13.93 -4.85 18.56
N GLU A 56 14.33 -5.74 17.66
CA GLU A 56 15.57 -5.60 16.89
C GLU A 56 15.52 -4.41 15.94
N ILE A 57 14.40 -4.22 15.24
CA ILE A 57 14.15 -3.03 14.41
C ILE A 57 14.24 -1.75 15.26
N SER A 58 13.71 -1.78 16.48
CA SER A 58 13.70 -0.61 17.37
C SER A 58 15.08 -0.21 17.87
N LYS A 59 16.06 -1.12 17.89
CA LYS A 59 17.45 -0.80 18.21
C LYS A 59 18.18 -0.12 17.05
N ASN A 60 17.82 -0.45 15.82
CA ASN A 60 18.57 -0.07 14.62
C ASN A 60 17.92 1.09 13.84
N MET A 61 16.63 1.37 14.05
CA MET A 61 15.89 2.40 13.33
C MET A 61 15.39 3.51 14.26
N LYS A 62 15.36 4.73 13.73
CA LYS A 62 14.77 5.89 14.42
C LYS A 62 13.31 6.03 14.00
N PHE A 63 12.42 6.30 14.95
CA PHE A 63 11.01 6.50 14.69
C PHE A 63 10.64 7.97 14.65
N ASN A 64 9.64 8.29 13.82
CA ASN A 64 9.02 9.60 13.79
C ASN A 64 7.83 9.61 14.75
N GLU A 65 7.88 10.49 15.73
CA GLU A 65 6.83 10.64 16.75
C GLU A 65 6.06 11.97 16.57
N ASP A 66 6.23 12.63 15.41
CA ASP A 66 5.47 13.83 15.09
C ASP A 66 3.97 13.56 15.18
N PRO A 67 3.22 14.33 16.01
CA PRO A 67 1.80 14.08 16.25
C PRO A 67 0.95 14.15 14.98
N ILE A 68 1.29 15.03 14.01
CA ILE A 68 0.53 15.24 12.78
C ILE A 68 0.65 14.00 11.89
N PHE A 69 1.88 13.55 11.62
CA PHE A 69 2.11 12.33 10.84
C PHE A 69 1.54 11.09 11.52
N THR A 70 1.74 10.99 12.83
CA THR A 70 1.23 9.86 13.62
C THR A 70 -0.29 9.80 13.61
N ALA A 71 -0.99 10.93 13.77
CA ALA A 71 -2.44 11.00 13.73
C ALA A 71 -2.98 10.60 12.34
N ARG A 72 -2.37 11.12 11.26
CA ARG A 72 -2.73 10.78 9.88
C ARG A 72 -2.60 9.29 9.61
N VAL A 73 -1.44 8.72 9.88
CA VAL A 73 -1.16 7.29 9.63
C VAL A 73 -2.05 6.38 10.47
N ARG A 74 -2.20 6.68 11.77
CA ARG A 74 -3.10 5.92 12.67
C ARG A 74 -4.57 6.02 12.27
N GLY A 75 -5.03 7.20 11.84
CA GLY A 75 -6.39 7.38 11.35
C GLY A 75 -6.71 6.48 10.17
N ILE A 76 -5.81 6.40 9.20
CA ILE A 76 -5.93 5.49 8.04
C ILE A 76 -5.88 4.04 8.49
N PHE A 77 -4.88 3.66 9.28
CA PHE A 77 -4.66 2.31 9.76
C PHE A 77 -5.87 1.76 10.53
N ASN A 78 -6.44 2.55 11.45
CA ASN A 78 -7.59 2.16 12.24
C ASN A 78 -8.86 1.94 11.40
N ARG A 79 -8.96 2.55 10.23
CA ARG A 79 -10.05 2.31 9.27
C ARG A 79 -9.86 1.02 8.48
N LEU A 80 -8.61 0.60 8.27
CA LEU A 80 -8.26 -0.57 7.47
C LEU A 80 -8.27 -1.86 8.30
N THR A 81 -7.75 -1.84 9.52
CA THR A 81 -7.56 -3.04 10.36
C THR A 81 -8.83 -3.84 10.65
N PRO A 82 -10.04 -3.26 10.79
CA PRO A 82 -11.27 -4.05 11.00
C PRO A 82 -11.60 -5.00 9.84
N TRP A 83 -11.00 -4.81 8.66
CA TRP A 83 -11.25 -5.60 7.46
C TRP A 83 -10.21 -6.71 7.23
N THR A 84 -9.26 -6.88 8.17
CA THR A 84 -8.36 -8.03 8.18
C THR A 84 -9.08 -9.28 8.69
N SER A 85 -8.60 -10.48 8.30
CA SER A 85 -9.27 -11.75 8.65
C SER A 85 -8.66 -12.45 9.86
N ARG A 86 -7.41 -12.09 10.25
CA ARG A 86 -6.70 -12.77 11.33
C ARG A 86 -6.69 -11.97 12.63
N PRO A 87 -6.80 -12.63 13.78
CA PRO A 87 -6.80 -11.98 15.10
C PRO A 87 -5.37 -11.63 15.56
N LEU A 88 -4.66 -10.79 14.77
CA LEU A 88 -3.34 -10.30 15.14
C LEU A 88 -3.43 -8.96 15.89
N PRO A 89 -2.49 -8.65 16.79
CA PRO A 89 -2.38 -7.34 17.43
C PRO A 89 -1.74 -6.34 16.47
N TYR A 90 -2.48 -5.96 15.42
CA TYR A 90 -1.97 -5.05 14.39
C TYR A 90 -1.50 -3.71 14.99
N ALA A 91 -0.31 -3.30 14.61
CA ALA A 91 0.29 -2.04 15.04
C ALA A 91 1.03 -1.38 13.87
N ILE A 92 1.07 -0.04 13.83
CA ILE A 92 1.80 0.72 12.82
C ILE A 92 2.75 1.72 13.45
N ARG A 93 3.95 1.86 12.88
CA ARG A 93 4.99 2.82 13.30
C ARG A 93 5.60 3.51 12.08
N ILE A 94 6.06 4.75 12.29
CA ILE A 94 6.70 5.56 11.24
C ILE A 94 8.21 5.56 11.47
N VAL A 95 8.95 5.09 10.47
CA VAL A 95 10.43 5.05 10.48
C VAL A 95 10.98 6.32 9.83
N LYS A 96 11.99 6.95 10.44
CA LYS A 96 12.72 8.08 9.85
C LYS A 96 13.69 7.58 8.78
N GLU A 97 13.19 7.39 7.57
CA GLU A 97 13.94 6.95 6.40
C GLU A 97 13.45 7.74 5.18
N LYS A 98 14.38 8.24 4.36
CA LYS A 98 14.07 9.07 3.19
C LYS A 98 13.59 8.28 1.99
N SER A 99 13.99 7.02 1.87
CA SER A 99 13.49 6.14 0.81
C SER A 99 12.02 5.85 1.02
N PRO A 100 11.15 6.01 0.01
CA PRO A 100 9.74 5.64 0.12
C PRO A 100 9.63 4.12 0.30
N ASN A 101 9.16 3.71 1.48
CA ASN A 101 9.00 2.29 1.81
C ASN A 101 7.86 2.05 2.80
N ALA A 102 7.25 0.86 2.72
CA ALA A 102 6.44 0.25 3.76
C ALA A 102 6.79 -1.23 3.83
N PHE A 103 6.67 -1.83 4.99
CA PHE A 103 6.89 -3.27 5.17
C PHE A 103 6.16 -3.79 6.40
N CYS A 104 5.83 -5.08 6.38
CA CYS A 104 5.28 -5.75 7.54
C CYS A 104 6.27 -6.81 8.07
N VAL A 105 6.24 -7.06 9.37
CA VAL A 105 6.91 -8.21 9.99
C VAL A 105 5.86 -9.14 10.60
N PRO A 106 6.18 -10.41 10.88
CA PRO A 106 5.26 -11.34 11.49
C PRO A 106 4.56 -10.77 12.73
N GLY A 107 3.35 -11.22 13.03
CA GLY A 107 2.60 -10.76 14.20
C GLY A 107 1.82 -9.47 14.04
N GLY A 108 1.76 -8.89 12.81
CA GLY A 108 0.92 -7.73 12.50
C GLY A 108 1.58 -6.37 12.72
N ASN A 109 2.90 -6.31 12.86
CA ASN A 109 3.62 -5.05 12.98
C ASN A 109 3.91 -4.46 11.58
N ILE A 110 3.36 -3.30 11.29
CA ILE A 110 3.49 -2.57 10.02
C ILE A 110 4.41 -1.36 10.25
N TYR A 111 5.25 -1.08 9.26
CA TYR A 111 6.14 0.07 9.26
C TYR A 111 5.96 0.86 7.97
N VAL A 112 5.95 2.18 8.08
CA VAL A 112 5.96 3.11 6.93
C VAL A 112 7.10 4.10 7.13
N THR A 113 7.76 4.51 6.05
CA THR A 113 8.86 5.48 6.13
C THR A 113 8.35 6.91 5.98
N THR A 114 9.10 7.88 6.50
CA THR A 114 8.83 9.30 6.23
C THR A 114 8.90 9.59 4.74
N GLY A 115 9.82 8.95 4.00
CA GLY A 115 9.92 9.08 2.56
C GLY A 115 8.65 8.60 1.82
N LEU A 116 7.96 7.56 2.31
CA LEU A 116 6.66 7.18 1.75
C LEU A 116 5.59 8.24 2.00
N LEU A 117 5.57 8.86 3.19
CA LEU A 117 4.59 9.92 3.52
C LEU A 117 4.78 11.16 2.63
N ASP A 118 6.03 11.47 2.25
CA ASP A 118 6.36 12.55 1.32
C ASP A 118 6.07 12.16 -0.14
N PHE A 119 6.16 10.87 -0.47
CA PHE A 119 5.99 10.34 -1.82
C PHE A 119 4.52 10.27 -2.24
N VAL A 120 3.63 9.77 -1.37
CA VAL A 120 2.21 9.60 -1.68
C VAL A 120 1.50 10.94 -1.80
N ARG A 121 0.62 11.06 -2.78
CA ARG A 121 -0.09 12.31 -3.13
C ARG A 121 -1.44 12.44 -2.44
N SER A 122 -1.96 11.36 -1.86
CA SER A 122 -3.26 11.35 -1.17
C SER A 122 -3.31 10.33 -0.04
N ASP A 123 -4.29 10.50 0.85
CA ASP A 123 -4.58 9.51 1.90
C ASP A 123 -5.09 8.18 1.32
N ALA A 124 -5.70 8.21 0.14
CA ALA A 124 -6.14 6.99 -0.54
C ALA A 124 -4.93 6.17 -1.04
N GLU A 125 -3.87 6.82 -1.57
CA GLU A 125 -2.63 6.14 -1.95
C GLU A 125 -1.92 5.55 -0.73
N LEU A 126 -1.82 6.31 0.37
CA LEU A 126 -1.26 5.80 1.62
C LEU A 126 -2.08 4.63 2.17
N ALA A 127 -3.40 4.71 2.11
CA ALA A 127 -4.30 3.65 2.54
C ALA A 127 -4.12 2.38 1.72
N PHE A 128 -3.95 2.50 0.39
CA PHE A 128 -3.69 1.34 -0.47
C PHE A 128 -2.39 0.64 -0.10
N VAL A 129 -1.30 1.40 0.11
CA VAL A 129 -0.01 0.83 0.53
C VAL A 129 -0.12 0.16 1.90
N ILE A 130 -0.75 0.80 2.89
CA ILE A 130 -0.94 0.20 4.22
C ILE A 130 -1.83 -1.04 4.14
N ALA A 131 -2.87 -1.04 3.31
CA ALA A 131 -3.75 -2.19 3.10
C ALA A 131 -3.02 -3.37 2.45
N HIS A 132 -2.09 -3.10 1.52
CA HIS A 132 -1.19 -4.09 0.93
C HIS A 132 -0.30 -4.74 2.00
N GLU A 133 0.30 -3.96 2.89
CA GLU A 133 1.10 -4.48 4.01
C GLU A 133 0.27 -5.26 5.02
N LEU A 134 -0.95 -4.80 5.30
CA LEU A 134 -1.90 -5.56 6.12
C LEU A 134 -2.26 -6.89 5.46
N ALA A 135 -2.42 -6.92 4.14
CA ALA A 135 -2.69 -8.15 3.40
C ALA A 135 -1.50 -9.13 3.47
N HIS A 136 -0.25 -8.65 3.39
CA HIS A 136 0.94 -9.48 3.62
C HIS A 136 0.95 -10.09 5.03
N ALA A 137 0.66 -9.31 6.06
CA ALA A 137 0.57 -9.78 7.44
C ALA A 137 -0.56 -10.79 7.62
N ASP A 138 -1.72 -10.52 7.03
CA ASP A 138 -2.92 -11.36 7.07
C ASP A 138 -2.74 -12.67 6.28
N GLY A 139 -1.94 -12.67 5.20
CA GLY A 139 -1.53 -13.84 4.41
C GLY A 139 -0.33 -14.60 4.99
N LYS A 140 0.32 -14.13 6.06
CA LYS A 140 1.58 -14.68 6.61
C LYS A 140 2.74 -14.70 5.60
N HIS A 141 2.76 -13.77 4.65
CA HIS A 141 3.65 -13.85 3.50
C HIS A 141 5.14 -13.85 3.86
N VAL A 142 5.55 -13.12 4.91
CA VAL A 142 6.93 -13.18 5.44
C VAL A 142 7.32 -14.60 5.83
N ILE A 143 6.43 -15.31 6.54
CA ILE A 143 6.67 -16.68 7.00
C ILE A 143 6.69 -17.64 5.82
N VAL A 144 5.72 -17.53 4.92
CA VAL A 144 5.63 -18.37 3.70
C VAL A 144 6.87 -18.16 2.83
N GLN A 145 7.30 -16.94 2.60
CA GLN A 145 8.49 -16.64 1.82
C GLN A 145 9.76 -17.17 2.49
N MET A 146 9.87 -17.04 3.80
CA MET A 146 10.98 -17.58 4.56
C MET A 146 11.02 -19.11 4.48
N GLU A 147 9.89 -19.79 4.63
CA GLU A 147 9.80 -21.24 4.50
C GLU A 147 10.20 -21.72 3.09
N ARG A 148 9.80 -20.96 2.06
CA ARG A 148 10.22 -21.21 0.66
C ARG A 148 11.73 -21.05 0.46
N ASN A 149 12.32 -19.98 1.00
CA ASN A 149 13.74 -19.65 0.80
C ASN A 149 14.68 -20.52 1.62
N GLN A 150 14.33 -20.80 2.88
CA GLN A 150 15.23 -21.43 3.86
C GLN A 150 14.85 -22.88 4.19
N LYS A 151 13.72 -23.39 3.69
CA LYS A 151 13.14 -24.69 4.05
C LYS A 151 12.97 -24.90 5.57
N LEU A 152 12.82 -23.79 6.31
CA LEU A 152 12.66 -23.75 7.76
C LEU A 152 11.21 -23.46 8.12
N SER A 153 10.58 -24.36 8.88
CA SER A 153 9.22 -24.10 9.39
C SER A 153 9.21 -23.05 10.51
N LEU A 154 8.09 -22.35 10.67
CA LEU A 154 7.86 -21.42 11.78
C LEU A 154 8.17 -22.07 13.15
N ALA A 155 7.88 -23.36 13.32
CA ALA A 155 8.16 -24.09 14.53
C ALA A 155 9.68 -24.25 14.78
N ALA A 156 10.44 -24.60 13.75
CA ALA A 156 11.91 -24.72 13.83
C ALA A 156 12.55 -23.36 14.13
N LEU A 157 12.06 -22.28 13.50
CA LEU A 157 12.51 -20.91 13.76
C LEU A 157 12.22 -20.51 15.22
N ALA A 158 11.02 -20.79 15.75
CA ALA A 158 10.66 -20.48 17.13
C ALA A 158 11.58 -21.20 18.14
N VAL A 159 11.94 -22.46 17.87
CA VAL A 159 12.89 -23.24 18.69
C VAL A 159 14.30 -22.63 18.61
N ALA A 160 14.79 -22.30 17.41
CA ALA A 160 16.10 -21.69 17.23
C ALA A 160 16.22 -20.35 17.97
N ILE A 161 15.18 -19.52 17.91
CA ILE A 161 15.12 -18.23 18.63
C ILE A 161 15.04 -18.44 20.15
N ALA A 162 14.31 -19.46 20.61
CA ALA A 162 14.21 -19.77 22.04
C ALA A 162 15.54 -20.26 22.65
N SER A 163 16.40 -20.84 21.84
CA SER A 163 17.72 -21.35 22.29
C SER A 163 18.71 -20.23 22.68
N ARG A 164 18.42 -18.97 22.38
CA ARG A 164 19.24 -17.77 22.69
C ARG A 164 20.68 -17.83 22.22
N GLY A 165 21.00 -18.71 21.26
CA GLY A 165 22.34 -18.81 20.67
C GLY A 165 22.63 -17.71 19.63
N ALA A 166 23.90 -17.56 19.24
CA ALA A 166 24.32 -16.59 18.20
C ALA A 166 23.54 -16.78 16.87
N GLY A 167 23.13 -18.01 16.54
CA GLY A 167 22.30 -18.29 15.37
C GLY A 167 20.90 -17.67 15.42
N ALA A 168 20.37 -17.42 16.62
CA ALA A 168 19.06 -16.78 16.76
C ALA A 168 19.06 -15.33 16.28
N ALA A 169 20.11 -14.56 16.59
CA ALA A 169 20.26 -13.18 16.11
C ALA A 169 20.39 -13.12 14.59
N ILE A 170 21.17 -13.99 14.01
CA ILE A 170 21.31 -14.10 12.53
C ILE A 170 19.97 -14.43 11.87
N MET A 171 19.20 -15.36 12.42
CA MET A 171 17.88 -15.70 11.89
C MET A 171 16.88 -14.53 12.00
N LEU A 172 16.86 -13.80 13.12
CA LEU A 172 16.00 -12.62 13.29
C LEU A 172 16.37 -11.52 12.28
N SER A 173 17.68 -11.28 12.08
CA SER A 173 18.14 -10.32 11.08
C SER A 173 17.76 -10.73 9.66
N ASN A 174 17.83 -12.02 9.31
CA ASN A 174 17.42 -12.52 8.00
C ASN A 174 15.91 -12.35 7.78
N VAL A 175 15.07 -12.65 8.78
CA VAL A 175 13.61 -12.44 8.65
C VAL A 175 13.28 -10.95 8.52
N ALA A 176 13.94 -10.10 9.30
CA ALA A 176 13.81 -8.66 9.19
C ALA A 176 14.25 -8.15 7.81
N ALA A 177 15.37 -8.66 7.28
CA ALA A 177 15.85 -8.31 5.95
C ALA A 177 14.87 -8.72 4.84
N ILE A 178 14.28 -9.93 4.90
CA ILE A 178 13.24 -10.37 3.95
C ILE A 178 12.03 -9.46 4.01
N ALA A 179 11.58 -9.10 5.21
CA ALA A 179 10.45 -8.21 5.39
C ALA A 179 10.74 -6.79 4.87
N MET A 180 11.91 -6.23 5.20
CA MET A 180 12.30 -4.87 4.79
C MET A 180 12.57 -4.76 3.30
N ALA A 181 13.11 -5.81 2.66
CA ALA A 181 13.35 -5.85 1.23
C ALA A 181 12.08 -6.16 0.44
N ASN A 182 10.97 -6.51 1.09
CA ASN A 182 9.72 -6.94 0.45
C ASN A 182 9.93 -8.01 -0.66
N ALA A 183 10.89 -8.89 -0.46
CA ALA A 183 11.31 -9.90 -1.43
C ALA A 183 10.31 -11.07 -1.52
N TYR A 184 9.08 -10.77 -1.93
CA TYR A 184 8.03 -11.77 -2.08
C TYR A 184 7.94 -12.30 -3.51
N SER A 185 7.50 -13.55 -3.63
CA SER A 185 7.20 -14.14 -4.94
C SER A 185 5.96 -13.50 -5.58
N ARG A 186 5.84 -13.57 -6.91
CA ARG A 186 4.75 -12.94 -7.67
C ARG A 186 3.35 -13.30 -7.19
N ASP A 187 3.14 -14.56 -6.81
CA ASP A 187 1.87 -15.04 -6.32
C ASP A 187 1.47 -14.38 -4.99
N LEU A 188 2.43 -14.19 -4.09
CA LEU A 188 2.20 -13.50 -2.80
C LEU A 188 1.94 -12.00 -2.99
N GLU A 189 2.64 -11.37 -3.95
CA GLU A 189 2.40 -9.97 -4.31
C GLU A 189 0.99 -9.78 -4.89
N GLN A 190 0.60 -10.66 -5.83
CA GLN A 190 -0.72 -10.59 -6.42
C GLN A 190 -1.82 -10.82 -5.39
N GLU A 191 -1.63 -11.77 -4.47
CA GLU A 191 -2.56 -12.00 -3.35
C GLU A 191 -2.66 -10.76 -2.46
N ALA A 192 -1.52 -10.14 -2.11
CA ALA A 192 -1.50 -8.94 -1.29
C ALA A 192 -2.17 -7.74 -1.97
N ASP A 193 -1.95 -7.53 -3.25
CA ASP A 193 -2.61 -6.47 -4.02
C ASP A 193 -4.13 -6.65 -4.08
N LEU A 194 -4.59 -7.86 -4.39
CA LEU A 194 -6.03 -8.15 -4.47
C LEU A 194 -6.72 -8.01 -3.12
N LYS A 195 -6.12 -8.57 -2.08
CA LYS A 195 -6.65 -8.50 -0.72
C LYS A 195 -6.53 -7.09 -0.14
N GLY A 196 -5.42 -6.40 -0.42
CA GLY A 196 -5.22 -5.00 -0.03
C GLY A 196 -6.25 -4.08 -0.69
N ALA A 197 -6.55 -4.29 -1.98
CA ALA A 197 -7.62 -3.59 -2.66
C ALA A 197 -8.99 -3.82 -2.00
N ASP A 198 -9.32 -5.06 -1.63
CA ASP A 198 -10.56 -5.39 -0.93
C ASP A 198 -10.65 -4.72 0.45
N ILE A 199 -9.55 -4.72 1.23
CA ILE A 199 -9.45 -4.03 2.52
C ILE A 199 -9.64 -2.52 2.36
N ALA A 200 -8.95 -1.90 1.37
CA ALA A 200 -9.04 -0.47 1.12
C ALA A 200 -10.45 -0.04 0.70
N GLU A 201 -11.10 -0.80 -0.18
CA GLU A 201 -12.49 -0.55 -0.62
C GLU A 201 -13.47 -0.61 0.55
N LYS A 202 -13.42 -1.68 1.36
CA LYS A 202 -14.28 -1.85 2.53
C LYS A 202 -14.07 -0.73 3.57
N ALA A 203 -12.87 -0.20 3.66
CA ALA A 203 -12.55 0.98 4.48
C ALA A 203 -12.99 2.30 3.85
N GLY A 204 -13.58 2.30 2.64
CA GLY A 204 -14.12 3.46 1.95
C GLY A 204 -13.07 4.30 1.22
N TYR A 205 -11.92 3.72 0.83
CA TYR A 205 -10.92 4.37 0.01
C TYR A 205 -11.13 4.08 -1.48
N ASP A 206 -10.78 5.06 -2.31
CA ASP A 206 -10.87 4.93 -3.77
C ASP A 206 -9.81 3.93 -4.28
N LEU A 207 -10.25 2.87 -4.96
CA LEU A 207 -9.37 1.83 -5.49
C LEU A 207 -8.44 2.31 -6.61
N VAL A 208 -8.78 3.41 -7.29
CA VAL A 208 -7.91 4.03 -8.30
C VAL A 208 -6.57 4.46 -7.68
N ALA A 209 -6.54 4.66 -6.37
CA ALA A 209 -5.31 4.97 -5.63
C ALA A 209 -4.23 3.88 -5.76
N GLY A 210 -4.63 2.60 -5.87
CA GLY A 210 -3.70 1.52 -6.15
C GLY A 210 -3.03 1.66 -7.52
N VAL A 211 -3.78 2.12 -8.52
CA VAL A 211 -3.23 2.40 -9.85
C VAL A 211 -2.29 3.60 -9.82
N THR A 212 -2.72 4.71 -9.22
CA THR A 212 -1.93 5.96 -9.21
C THR A 212 -0.64 5.84 -8.42
N VAL A 213 -0.64 5.18 -7.26
CA VAL A 213 0.59 4.96 -6.49
C VAL A 213 1.56 4.07 -7.24
N MET A 214 1.10 2.99 -7.88
CA MET A 214 1.95 2.12 -8.69
C MET A 214 2.50 2.83 -9.93
N GLU A 215 1.74 3.70 -10.59
CA GLU A 215 2.23 4.55 -11.69
C GLU A 215 3.34 5.51 -11.21
N SER A 216 3.16 6.12 -10.04
CA SER A 216 4.20 6.99 -9.43
C SER A 216 5.48 6.21 -9.13
N LEU A 217 5.36 4.96 -8.68
CA LEU A 217 6.50 4.09 -8.40
C LEU A 217 7.23 3.66 -9.67
N ALA A 218 6.49 3.32 -10.73
CA ALA A 218 7.08 3.01 -12.03
C ALA A 218 7.85 4.20 -12.60
N GLU A 219 7.35 5.42 -12.42
CA GLU A 219 8.03 6.64 -12.83
C GLU A 219 9.33 6.87 -12.04
N GLU A 220 9.30 6.65 -10.73
CA GLU A 220 10.49 6.83 -9.88
C GLU A 220 11.58 5.80 -10.22
N GLU A 221 11.21 4.55 -10.49
CA GLU A 221 12.13 3.51 -10.96
C GLU A 221 12.85 3.93 -12.26
N LEU A 222 12.13 4.56 -13.18
CA LEU A 222 12.71 5.06 -14.44
C LEU A 222 13.67 6.24 -14.24
N LYS A 223 13.43 7.10 -13.23
CA LYS A 223 14.29 8.26 -12.94
C LYS A 223 15.62 7.87 -12.30
N GLN A 224 15.62 6.79 -11.53
CA GLN A 224 16.77 6.39 -10.71
C GLN A 224 17.16 4.91 -10.92
N PRO A 225 17.48 4.48 -12.14
CA PRO A 225 17.74 3.07 -12.45
C PRO A 225 18.98 2.49 -11.73
N TRP A 226 19.80 3.35 -11.11
CA TRP A 226 21.06 2.97 -10.43
C TRP A 226 21.01 3.08 -8.91
N ILE A 227 19.99 3.69 -8.33
CA ILE A 227 19.79 3.77 -6.89
C ILE A 227 18.85 2.64 -6.48
N ASP A 228 19.21 1.94 -5.42
CA ASP A 228 18.34 0.92 -4.85
C ASP A 228 17.02 1.57 -4.41
N PRO A 229 15.92 1.35 -5.12
CA PRO A 229 14.64 2.01 -4.83
C PRO A 229 13.95 1.45 -3.58
N GLY A 230 14.64 0.68 -2.73
CA GLY A 230 14.06 0.07 -1.55
C GLY A 230 13.01 -0.99 -1.91
N VAL A 231 11.77 -0.79 -1.51
CA VAL A 231 10.61 -1.68 -1.73
C VAL A 231 10.45 -2.22 -3.16
N TYR A 232 11.03 -1.57 -4.15
CA TYR A 232 10.61 -1.71 -5.55
C TYR A 232 11.49 -2.63 -6.39
N ARG A 233 12.68 -2.97 -5.92
CA ARG A 233 13.63 -3.78 -6.69
C ARG A 233 13.25 -5.25 -6.76
N ASP A 234 12.57 -5.75 -5.75
CA ASP A 234 12.27 -7.16 -5.59
C ASP A 234 10.81 -7.51 -5.91
N HIS A 235 9.95 -6.49 -6.17
CA HIS A 235 8.58 -6.72 -6.60
C HIS A 235 8.51 -7.01 -8.12
N PRO A 236 7.77 -8.05 -8.53
CA PRO A 236 7.66 -8.37 -9.95
C PRO A 236 6.98 -7.24 -10.72
N LYS A 237 7.59 -6.88 -11.83
CA LYS A 237 7.17 -5.91 -12.86
C LYS A 237 5.97 -5.03 -12.46
N ILE A 238 6.25 -3.83 -11.95
CA ILE A 238 5.24 -2.84 -11.54
C ILE A 238 4.18 -2.67 -12.64
N SER A 239 4.57 -2.76 -13.92
CA SER A 239 3.66 -2.68 -15.06
C SER A 239 2.59 -3.80 -15.09
N GLU A 240 2.91 -5.01 -14.63
CA GLU A 240 1.94 -6.10 -14.53
C GLU A 240 0.97 -5.85 -13.37
N ARG A 241 1.49 -5.35 -12.24
CA ARG A 241 0.69 -4.98 -11.07
C ARG A 241 -0.33 -3.89 -11.41
N ILE A 242 0.11 -2.82 -12.08
CA ILE A 242 -0.81 -1.75 -12.53
C ILE A 242 -1.94 -2.32 -13.38
N ARG A 243 -1.61 -3.19 -14.34
CA ARG A 243 -2.61 -3.76 -15.26
C ARG A 243 -3.69 -4.55 -14.52
N TYR A 244 -3.32 -5.48 -13.64
CA TYR A 244 -4.33 -6.27 -12.97
C TYR A 244 -5.08 -5.49 -11.88
N ILE A 245 -4.45 -4.51 -11.19
CA ILE A 245 -5.17 -3.61 -10.28
C ILE A 245 -6.21 -2.79 -11.06
N ALA A 246 -5.84 -2.22 -12.22
CA ALA A 246 -6.79 -1.52 -13.09
C ALA A 246 -7.96 -2.42 -13.50
N GLN A 247 -7.69 -3.67 -13.86
CA GLN A 247 -8.74 -4.65 -14.17
C GLN A 247 -9.65 -4.95 -12.97
N VAL A 248 -9.10 -4.99 -11.75
CA VAL A 248 -9.92 -5.15 -10.52
C VAL A 248 -10.83 -3.96 -10.32
N VAL A 249 -10.31 -2.73 -10.49
CA VAL A 249 -11.08 -1.49 -10.41
C VAL A 249 -12.27 -1.53 -11.39
N GLU A 250 -12.00 -1.88 -12.65
CA GLU A 250 -13.03 -1.95 -13.70
C GLU A 250 -14.05 -3.06 -13.46
N LYS A 251 -13.62 -4.27 -13.07
CA LYS A 251 -14.50 -5.41 -12.75
C LYS A 251 -15.44 -5.11 -11.59
N LYS A 252 -15.02 -4.28 -10.65
CA LYS A 252 -15.86 -3.80 -9.53
C LYS A 252 -16.79 -2.65 -9.95
N GLY A 253 -16.77 -2.23 -11.22
CA GLY A 253 -17.65 -1.20 -11.77
C GLY A 253 -17.16 0.23 -11.55
N TYR A 254 -15.96 0.42 -11.05
CA TYR A 254 -15.36 1.75 -10.90
C TYR A 254 -14.75 2.21 -12.22
N LYS A 255 -14.81 3.53 -12.48
CA LYS A 255 -14.09 4.15 -13.59
C LYS A 255 -12.71 4.58 -13.11
N LEU A 256 -11.69 4.37 -13.92
CA LEU A 256 -10.36 4.91 -13.69
C LEU A 256 -10.41 6.45 -13.76
N ASN A 257 -10.57 7.09 -12.60
CA ASN A 257 -10.63 8.54 -12.47
C ASN A 257 -9.50 9.04 -11.57
N ARG A 258 -8.31 9.21 -12.14
CA ARG A 258 -7.09 9.58 -11.42
C ARG A 258 -7.18 10.94 -10.77
N LYS A 259 -7.89 11.90 -11.37
CA LYS A 259 -7.98 13.27 -10.84
C LYS A 259 -8.58 13.35 -9.44
N HIS A 260 -9.51 12.45 -9.09
CA HIS A 260 -10.12 12.40 -7.77
C HIS A 260 -9.10 12.02 -6.68
N VAL A 261 -8.30 11.01 -6.97
CA VAL A 261 -7.27 10.52 -6.04
C VAL A 261 -6.13 11.53 -5.92
N LEU A 262 -5.69 12.09 -7.06
CA LEU A 262 -4.52 12.97 -7.14
C LEU A 262 -4.84 14.43 -6.80
N LYS A 263 -6.12 14.79 -6.72
CA LYS A 263 -6.58 16.17 -6.54
C LYS A 263 -6.00 17.12 -7.60
N LEU A 264 -6.07 16.68 -8.85
CA LEU A 264 -5.65 17.45 -10.03
C LEU A 264 -6.86 17.88 -10.85
N LEU A 265 -6.67 18.86 -11.74
CA LEU A 265 -7.71 19.44 -12.58
C LEU A 265 -8.88 19.98 -11.77
N ILE A 266 -8.56 20.65 -10.66
CA ILE A 266 -9.57 21.24 -9.75
C ILE A 266 -9.96 22.62 -10.27
N PRO A 267 -11.24 22.83 -10.67
CA PRO A 267 -11.72 24.14 -11.05
C PRO A 267 -11.92 25.03 -9.81
N SER A 268 -11.55 26.27 -9.93
CA SER A 268 -11.72 27.32 -8.90
C SER A 268 -12.09 28.65 -9.52
N LEU A 269 -12.77 29.49 -8.73
CA LEU A 269 -13.15 30.86 -9.09
C LEU A 269 -12.59 31.78 -8.01
N THR A 270 -11.84 32.79 -8.43
CA THR A 270 -11.31 33.84 -7.54
C THR A 270 -11.82 35.20 -7.98
N ASP A 271 -12.08 36.10 -7.00
CA ASP A 271 -12.42 37.49 -7.25
C ASP A 271 -11.20 38.36 -6.90
N GLU A 272 -10.66 39.02 -7.91
CA GLU A 272 -9.53 39.94 -7.79
C GLU A 272 -9.99 41.35 -8.16
N ASN A 273 -10.41 42.14 -7.18
CA ASN A 273 -10.87 43.52 -7.34
C ASN A 273 -12.04 43.69 -8.35
N GLY A 274 -13.03 42.83 -8.30
CA GLY A 274 -14.20 42.87 -9.17
C GLY A 274 -13.95 42.21 -10.54
N LEU A 275 -12.87 41.48 -10.68
CA LEU A 275 -12.54 40.62 -11.83
C LEU A 275 -12.64 39.17 -11.39
N LEU A 276 -13.59 38.43 -11.92
CA LEU A 276 -13.70 36.97 -11.72
C LEU A 276 -12.70 36.25 -12.59
N ILE A 277 -11.91 35.35 -11.99
CA ILE A 277 -10.91 34.54 -12.70
C ILE A 277 -11.24 33.07 -12.48
N PHE A 278 -11.60 32.39 -13.56
CA PHE A 278 -11.80 30.95 -13.61
C PHE A 278 -10.49 30.25 -13.86
N LYS A 279 -10.08 29.36 -12.96
CA LYS A 279 -8.83 28.60 -13.04
C LYS A 279 -9.10 27.09 -12.99
N ILE A 280 -8.23 26.30 -13.59
CA ILE A 280 -8.07 24.88 -13.38
C ILE A 280 -6.68 24.68 -12.76
N ASP A 281 -6.61 24.25 -11.51
CA ASP A 281 -5.40 24.27 -10.68
C ASP A 281 -4.76 25.70 -10.70
N SER A 282 -3.54 25.84 -11.18
CA SER A 282 -2.87 27.13 -11.34
C SER A 282 -3.11 27.79 -12.71
N THR A 283 -3.74 27.10 -13.67
CA THR A 283 -3.93 27.59 -15.03
C THR A 283 -5.18 28.45 -15.12
N GLU A 284 -5.04 29.71 -15.49
CA GLU A 284 -6.17 30.56 -15.80
C GLU A 284 -6.84 30.13 -17.10
N ILE A 285 -8.14 29.90 -17.06
CA ILE A 285 -8.96 29.53 -18.21
C ILE A 285 -9.63 30.76 -18.82
N ALA A 286 -10.30 31.56 -18.01
CA ALA A 286 -11.00 32.76 -18.46
C ALA A 286 -11.08 33.80 -17.34
N ARG A 287 -11.24 35.07 -17.73
CA ARG A 287 -11.53 36.18 -16.81
C ARG A 287 -12.62 37.09 -17.36
N ALA A 288 -13.42 37.63 -16.47
CA ALA A 288 -14.45 38.58 -16.84
C ALA A 288 -14.77 39.51 -15.67
N ARG A 289 -15.38 40.68 -15.94
CA ARG A 289 -15.87 41.59 -14.89
C ARG A 289 -16.92 40.83 -14.04
N LYS A 290 -16.90 41.04 -12.74
CA LYS A 290 -17.90 40.46 -11.84
C LYS A 290 -19.25 41.11 -12.06
N THR A 291 -20.21 40.33 -12.54
CA THR A 291 -21.64 40.63 -12.60
C THR A 291 -22.40 39.38 -12.17
N PRO A 292 -23.69 39.49 -11.78
CA PRO A 292 -24.47 38.28 -11.45
C PRO A 292 -24.54 37.27 -12.60
N GLU A 293 -24.48 37.76 -13.85
CA GLU A 293 -24.50 36.91 -15.04
C GLU A 293 -23.17 36.15 -15.23
N THR A 294 -22.02 36.82 -15.11
CA THR A 294 -20.69 36.21 -15.23
C THR A 294 -20.40 35.26 -14.09
N GLU A 295 -20.84 35.57 -12.88
CA GLU A 295 -20.71 34.69 -11.70
C GLU A 295 -21.45 33.37 -11.94
N LYS A 296 -22.71 33.40 -12.27
CA LYS A 296 -23.53 32.23 -12.62
C LYS A 296 -22.95 31.43 -13.79
N TYR A 297 -22.43 32.15 -14.81
CA TYR A 297 -21.80 31.50 -15.96
C TYR A 297 -20.57 30.70 -15.55
N PHE A 298 -19.65 31.30 -14.76
CA PHE A 298 -18.44 30.61 -14.32
C PHE A 298 -18.73 29.48 -13.34
N GLU A 299 -19.72 29.60 -12.46
CA GLU A 299 -20.17 28.49 -11.61
C GLU A 299 -20.60 27.27 -12.46
N THR A 300 -21.36 27.53 -13.53
CA THR A 300 -21.80 26.52 -14.47
C THR A 300 -20.58 25.88 -15.22
N ALA A 301 -19.65 26.73 -15.70
CA ALA A 301 -18.44 26.27 -16.37
C ALA A 301 -17.53 25.44 -15.43
N MET A 302 -17.40 25.88 -14.18
CA MET A 302 -16.68 25.10 -13.15
C MET A 302 -17.29 23.71 -12.93
N GLN A 303 -18.61 23.63 -12.84
CA GLN A 303 -19.30 22.34 -12.69
C GLN A 303 -19.07 21.44 -13.92
N MET A 304 -19.19 21.99 -15.13
CA MET A 304 -18.91 21.27 -16.37
C MET A 304 -17.45 20.77 -16.42
N ALA A 305 -16.47 21.61 -16.06
CA ALA A 305 -15.08 21.21 -16.02
C ALA A 305 -14.82 20.16 -14.95
N ARG A 306 -15.45 20.29 -13.77
CA ARG A 306 -15.38 19.31 -12.70
C ARG A 306 -15.85 17.92 -13.15
N ASP A 307 -16.96 17.86 -13.87
CA ASP A 307 -17.58 16.60 -14.27
C ASP A 307 -16.94 16.00 -15.52
N ASN A 308 -16.49 16.82 -16.45
CA ASN A 308 -16.17 16.41 -17.81
C ASN A 308 -14.68 16.42 -18.16
N LEU A 309 -13.85 17.28 -17.53
CA LEU A 309 -12.41 17.29 -17.77
C LEU A 309 -11.75 16.19 -16.94
N GLN A 310 -11.17 15.20 -17.59
CA GLN A 310 -10.50 14.05 -16.99
C GLN A 310 -9.04 13.98 -17.44
N MET A 311 -8.16 13.40 -16.62
CA MET A 311 -6.76 13.16 -17.00
C MET A 311 -6.65 12.20 -18.18
N GLU A 312 -7.60 11.27 -18.30
CA GLU A 312 -7.73 10.28 -19.36
C GLU A 312 -8.19 10.88 -20.71
N THR A 313 -8.73 12.10 -20.72
CA THR A 313 -9.25 12.75 -21.94
C THR A 313 -8.15 12.95 -22.98
N PRO A 314 -8.19 12.33 -24.17
CA PRO A 314 -7.20 12.58 -25.20
C PRO A 314 -7.10 14.08 -25.55
N ALA A 315 -5.88 14.58 -25.78
CA ALA A 315 -5.69 16.00 -26.08
C ALA A 315 -6.45 16.46 -27.34
N TYR A 316 -6.58 15.59 -28.35
CA TYR A 316 -7.35 15.85 -29.56
C TYR A 316 -8.85 15.91 -29.36
N ASP A 317 -9.36 15.40 -28.23
CA ASP A 317 -10.77 15.48 -27.86
C ASP A 317 -11.14 16.82 -27.20
N ILE A 318 -10.14 17.60 -26.78
CA ILE A 318 -10.38 18.98 -26.33
C ILE A 318 -10.52 19.87 -27.56
N ARG A 319 -11.75 20.20 -27.93
CA ARG A 319 -12.07 20.87 -29.19
C ARG A 319 -13.10 21.98 -29.04
N VAL A 320 -13.02 22.97 -29.91
CA VAL A 320 -14.13 23.91 -30.14
C VAL A 320 -15.15 23.24 -31.05
N GLY A 321 -16.40 23.27 -30.69
CA GLY A 321 -17.47 22.64 -31.47
C GLY A 321 -18.85 22.98 -30.97
N SER A 322 -19.85 22.32 -31.54
CA SER A 322 -21.24 22.40 -31.09
C SER A 322 -21.68 21.02 -30.59
N GLY A 323 -22.30 21.00 -29.41
CA GLY A 323 -22.89 19.81 -28.81
C GLY A 323 -24.36 19.61 -29.15
N ARG A 324 -25.03 18.75 -28.37
CA ARG A 324 -26.48 18.59 -28.47
C ARG A 324 -27.16 19.94 -28.20
N GLY A 325 -28.10 20.32 -29.07
CA GLY A 325 -28.80 21.62 -28.99
C GLY A 325 -28.07 22.80 -29.66
N HIS A 326 -27.04 22.51 -30.49
CA HIS A 326 -26.27 23.51 -31.28
C HIS A 326 -25.51 24.57 -30.43
N LEU A 327 -25.34 24.34 -29.12
CA LEU A 327 -24.59 25.25 -28.28
C LEU A 327 -23.10 25.15 -28.61
N ARG A 328 -22.52 26.24 -29.06
CA ARG A 328 -21.10 26.35 -29.36
C ARG A 328 -20.28 26.48 -28.08
N GLY A 329 -19.11 25.83 -27.98
CA GLY A 329 -18.28 25.87 -26.79
C GLY A 329 -16.97 25.09 -26.91
N VAL A 330 -16.29 24.92 -25.79
CA VAL A 330 -15.15 24.01 -25.63
C VAL A 330 -15.67 22.70 -25.06
N TYR A 331 -15.25 21.58 -25.65
CA TYR A 331 -15.73 20.24 -25.34
C TYR A 331 -14.56 19.28 -25.05
N ALA A 332 -14.78 18.32 -24.19
CA ALA A 332 -13.99 17.09 -24.06
C ALA A 332 -14.79 15.95 -24.72
N GLY A 333 -14.41 15.57 -25.94
CA GLY A 333 -15.23 14.69 -26.77
C GLY A 333 -16.60 15.29 -27.06
N VAL A 334 -17.66 14.71 -26.51
CA VAL A 334 -19.06 15.20 -26.64
C VAL A 334 -19.55 15.98 -25.43
N LYS A 335 -18.75 16.06 -24.36
CA LYS A 335 -19.12 16.66 -23.09
C LYS A 335 -18.63 18.11 -23.01
N PRO A 336 -19.46 19.09 -22.65
CA PRO A 336 -19.05 20.49 -22.58
C PRO A 336 -18.12 20.73 -21.39
N LEU A 337 -17.09 21.55 -21.59
CA LEU A 337 -16.24 22.13 -20.55
C LEU A 337 -16.63 23.60 -20.28
N LEU A 338 -17.06 24.29 -21.33
CA LEU A 338 -17.49 25.68 -21.30
C LEU A 338 -18.35 25.92 -22.54
N LEU A 339 -19.53 26.55 -22.37
CA LEU A 339 -20.50 26.82 -23.47
C LEU A 339 -20.46 28.28 -23.86
N SER A 340 -20.56 28.55 -25.18
CA SER A 340 -20.62 29.86 -25.86
C SER A 340 -19.57 30.91 -25.41
N ALA A 341 -19.67 32.13 -25.91
CA ALA A 341 -18.77 33.20 -25.49
C ALA A 341 -18.97 33.52 -24.01
N VAL A 342 -17.90 33.66 -23.25
CA VAL A 342 -17.92 34.11 -21.87
C VAL A 342 -18.50 35.55 -21.87
N PRO A 343 -19.55 35.84 -21.10
CA PRO A 343 -20.06 37.19 -21.01
C PRO A 343 -18.95 38.16 -20.60
N GLU A 344 -18.92 39.33 -21.22
CA GLU A 344 -17.90 40.39 -20.98
C GLU A 344 -16.41 39.94 -21.16
N CYS A 345 -16.17 38.88 -21.90
CA CYS A 345 -14.82 38.40 -22.25
C CYS A 345 -14.61 38.49 -23.76
N SER A 346 -13.53 39.12 -24.17
CA SER A 346 -13.18 39.30 -25.62
C SER A 346 -12.41 38.12 -26.17
N GLU A 347 -12.11 37.10 -25.39
CA GLU A 347 -11.28 35.97 -25.77
C GLU A 347 -12.02 34.97 -26.66
N SER A 348 -11.30 34.42 -27.65
CA SER A 348 -11.88 33.42 -28.53
C SER A 348 -12.02 32.06 -27.87
N LEU A 349 -12.97 31.23 -28.29
CA LEU A 349 -13.12 29.85 -27.83
C LEU A 349 -11.84 29.03 -28.11
N GLU A 350 -11.11 29.35 -29.11
CA GLU A 350 -9.83 28.68 -29.44
C GLU A 350 -8.77 29.02 -28.39
N THR A 351 -8.70 30.25 -27.90
CA THR A 351 -7.82 30.66 -26.81
C THR A 351 -8.18 29.89 -25.54
N LEU A 352 -9.47 29.80 -25.21
CA LEU A 352 -9.95 29.06 -24.04
C LEU A 352 -9.65 27.57 -24.17
N ARG A 353 -9.83 27.00 -25.36
CA ARG A 353 -9.45 25.61 -25.66
C ARG A 353 -7.97 25.34 -25.36
N GLN A 354 -7.07 26.23 -25.82
CA GLN A 354 -5.63 26.09 -25.57
C GLN A 354 -5.31 26.11 -24.07
N ARG A 355 -6.00 26.94 -23.30
CA ARG A 355 -5.81 26.98 -21.84
C ARG A 355 -6.28 25.70 -21.15
N PHE A 356 -7.41 25.09 -21.57
CA PHE A 356 -7.81 23.77 -21.10
C PHE A 356 -6.77 22.70 -21.44
N LEU A 357 -6.19 22.73 -22.65
CA LEU A 357 -5.09 21.83 -23.03
C LEU A 357 -3.84 22.05 -22.18
N THR A 358 -3.50 23.31 -21.88
CA THR A 358 -2.38 23.63 -20.99
C THR A 358 -2.62 23.04 -19.60
N ALA A 359 -3.81 23.26 -19.02
CA ALA A 359 -4.14 22.69 -17.72
C ALA A 359 -4.05 21.16 -17.69
N LEU A 360 -4.57 20.49 -18.72
CA LEU A 360 -4.48 19.05 -18.87
C LEU A 360 -3.04 18.55 -18.96
N ASN A 361 -2.22 19.23 -19.76
CA ASN A 361 -0.81 18.87 -19.94
C ASN A 361 0.01 19.10 -18.67
N GLU A 362 -0.23 20.20 -17.93
CA GLU A 362 0.43 20.45 -16.66
C GLU A 362 0.04 19.40 -15.60
N ALA A 363 -1.23 18.97 -15.54
CA ALA A 363 -1.65 17.89 -14.67
C ALA A 363 -0.93 16.58 -15.03
N ARG A 364 -0.80 16.24 -16.30
CA ARG A 364 -0.09 15.06 -16.78
C ARG A 364 1.41 15.10 -16.54
N LYS A 365 2.04 16.27 -16.57
CA LYS A 365 3.45 16.43 -16.17
C LYS A 365 3.63 16.15 -14.67
N LYS A 366 2.67 16.56 -13.85
CA LYS A 366 2.72 16.29 -12.40
C LYS A 366 2.51 14.81 -12.08
N HIS A 367 1.74 14.10 -12.90
CA HIS A 367 1.52 12.66 -12.80
C HIS A 367 1.44 12.02 -14.18
N PRO A 368 2.57 11.54 -14.72
CA PRO A 368 2.60 10.82 -15.96
C PRO A 368 1.80 9.53 -15.87
N MET A 369 0.79 9.40 -16.73
CA MET A 369 -0.01 8.18 -16.81
C MET A 369 0.73 7.16 -17.65
N ALA A 370 0.83 5.94 -17.14
CA ALA A 370 1.36 4.85 -17.93
C ALA A 370 0.40 4.51 -19.08
N ASN A 371 0.89 4.52 -20.30
CA ASN A 371 0.15 4.07 -21.48
C ASN A 371 0.09 2.54 -21.47
N TYR A 372 -0.92 1.99 -20.78
CA TYR A 372 -1.28 0.59 -20.96
C TYR A 372 -2.26 0.52 -22.11
N SER A 373 -1.76 0.20 -23.32
CA SER A 373 -2.63 -0.29 -24.39
C SER A 373 -3.33 -1.55 -23.86
N MET A 374 -4.64 -1.42 -23.62
CA MET A 374 -5.53 -2.57 -23.39
C MET A 374 -5.58 -3.47 -24.62
#